data_7eb14cd3f1c224f87fe2ef1239fb25d3
#
_entry.id   7eb14cd3f1c224f87fe2ef1239fb25d3
#
_cell.length_a   1.000
_cell.length_b   1.000
_cell.length_c   1.000
_cell.angle_alpha   90.00
_cell.angle_beta   90.00
_cell.angle_gamma   90.00
#
_symmetry.space_group_name_H-M   'P 1'
#
loop_
_entity.id
_entity.type
_entity.pdbx_description
1 polymer ?
#
loop_
_entity_poly.entity_id
_entity_poly.type
_entity_poly.pdbx_seq_one_letter_code
_entity_poly.pdbx_strand_id
1 'polypeptide(L)'
;MNRKKKVGGTEIAFRPQTIIEARYDLDRRQNDIIDILLGIVGEGNDTEENTRYEINISDVKHLYNLQDESNAYAYLQKAVKKFEGLGFRLKEDEGTDVFYPWFSKIKYQKKRGDEGRSKIVLDLHPEVKQMIMSAKQGAYYRIEYPLNLTKKYSKRLYYLLKDRENFNGGTFVISFQELRKMMKVPDSYANGNVKREILDKPYEEINGNTDIAFEYQLIYEKLPSGQQSIGAVQFKVQKLKPNKTVVEYETIEKNGETITATEEEQEIIDVFSCSVKEARDILKTAKANNRTREQLFEILTYTLRKQVDNKVGYVLTILKNGYNEPTRLSGKESNSWNNKDLNTAYSQMDFAQFEQQILSN
;
A
#
# COMPACT_ATOMS: atom_id res chain seq x y z
N MET A 1 -7.79 29.30 6.28
CA MET A 1 -9.03 28.50 6.12
C MET A 1 -8.62 27.13 5.59
N ASN A 2 -8.46 26.14 6.49
CA ASN A 2 -8.07 24.78 6.11
C ASN A 2 -9.24 24.12 5.35
N ARG A 3 -9.10 23.96 4.04
CA ARG A 3 -10.00 23.10 3.27
C ARG A 3 -9.78 21.66 3.75
N LYS A 4 -10.69 21.15 4.57
CA LYS A 4 -10.76 19.72 4.89
C LYS A 4 -10.99 18.97 3.59
N LYS A 5 -9.97 18.27 3.10
CA LYS A 5 -10.15 17.34 1.97
C LYS A 5 -11.19 16.29 2.38
N LYS A 6 -12.17 16.07 1.53
CA LYS A 6 -13.13 14.97 1.69
C LYS A 6 -12.39 13.68 1.36
N VAL A 7 -12.48 12.68 2.22
CA VAL A 7 -12.07 11.31 1.91
C VAL A 7 -12.98 10.82 0.78
N GLY A 8 -12.49 10.86 -0.44
CA GLY A 8 -13.17 10.40 -1.65
C GLY A 8 -12.52 9.11 -2.17
N GLY A 9 -13.26 8.28 -2.90
CA GLY A 9 -12.77 7.02 -3.46
C GLY A 9 -11.58 7.10 -4.43
N THR A 10 -11.02 8.31 -4.60
CA THR A 10 -9.84 8.59 -5.44
C THR A 10 -8.55 8.73 -4.66
N GLU A 11 -8.58 8.56 -3.34
CA GLU A 11 -7.39 8.74 -2.51
C GLU A 11 -6.40 7.60 -2.69
N ILE A 12 -5.13 7.97 -2.73
CA ILE A 12 -4.02 7.03 -2.86
C ILE A 12 -3.43 6.79 -1.46
N ALA A 13 -3.42 5.53 -1.06
CA ALA A 13 -2.72 5.09 0.14
C ALA A 13 -1.33 4.54 -0.21
N PHE A 14 -0.40 4.72 0.72
CA PHE A 14 0.89 4.07 0.69
C PHE A 14 0.99 3.07 1.85
N ARG A 15 1.24 1.79 1.52
CA ARG A 15 1.50 0.74 2.50
C ARG A 15 2.94 0.30 2.41
N PRO A 16 3.76 0.54 3.46
CA PRO A 16 5.15 0.11 3.50
C PRO A 16 5.31 -1.40 3.27
N GLN A 17 6.37 -1.79 2.56
CA GLN A 17 6.71 -3.20 2.34
C GLN A 17 6.84 -3.96 3.66
N THR A 18 7.46 -3.36 4.67
CA THR A 18 7.59 -3.96 6.01
C THR A 18 6.24 -4.33 6.61
N ILE A 19 5.20 -3.51 6.39
CA ILE A 19 3.83 -3.80 6.85
C ILE A 19 3.15 -4.84 5.95
N ILE A 20 3.41 -4.83 4.64
CA ILE A 20 2.87 -5.82 3.71
C ILE A 20 3.36 -7.23 4.08
N GLU A 21 4.64 -7.37 4.37
CA GLU A 21 5.29 -8.63 4.70
C GLU A 21 5.12 -9.03 6.18
N ALA A 22 4.68 -8.10 7.03
CA ALA A 22 4.46 -8.36 8.45
C ALA A 22 3.40 -9.44 8.70
N ARG A 23 3.53 -10.13 9.84
CA ARG A 23 2.59 -11.17 10.28
C ARG A 23 1.50 -10.56 11.14
N TYR A 24 0.30 -10.42 10.59
CA TYR A 24 -0.87 -9.94 11.31
C TYR A 24 -2.17 -10.61 10.83
N ASP A 25 -3.16 -10.60 11.67
CA ASP A 25 -4.50 -11.11 11.37
C ASP A 25 -5.53 -10.01 11.57
N LEU A 26 -5.78 -9.25 10.53
CA LEU A 26 -6.84 -8.25 10.48
C LEU A 26 -8.01 -8.79 9.66
N ASP A 27 -9.23 -8.61 10.17
CA ASP A 27 -10.42 -8.90 9.38
C ASP A 27 -10.59 -7.85 8.25
N ARG A 28 -11.57 -8.07 7.37
CA ARG A 28 -11.86 -7.16 6.25
C ARG A 28 -12.00 -5.71 6.71
N ARG A 29 -12.83 -5.47 7.75
CA ARG A 29 -13.19 -4.12 8.21
C ARG A 29 -12.01 -3.41 8.87
N GLN A 30 -11.16 -4.17 9.54
CA GLN A 30 -9.95 -3.63 10.13
C GLN A 30 -8.96 -3.22 9.04
N ASN A 31 -8.79 -4.03 7.99
CA ASN A 31 -8.00 -3.63 6.84
C ASN A 31 -8.55 -2.37 6.17
N ASP A 32 -9.89 -2.23 6.04
CA ASP A 32 -10.52 -1.01 5.50
C ASP A 32 -10.14 0.24 6.30
N ILE A 33 -10.12 0.13 7.63
CA ILE A 33 -9.74 1.26 8.51
C ILE A 33 -8.26 1.60 8.33
N ILE A 34 -7.39 0.60 8.21
CA ILE A 34 -5.97 0.84 7.94
C ILE A 34 -5.79 1.48 6.56
N ASP A 35 -6.54 1.06 5.52
CA ASP A 35 -6.46 1.67 4.19
C ASP A 35 -6.87 3.16 4.23
N ILE A 36 -7.97 3.48 4.90
CA ILE A 36 -8.41 4.87 5.09
C ILE A 36 -7.36 5.68 5.85
N LEU A 37 -6.80 5.11 6.92
CA LEU A 37 -5.76 5.76 7.70
C LEU A 37 -4.51 6.02 6.88
N LEU A 38 -4.04 5.04 6.11
CA LEU A 38 -2.88 5.18 5.23
C LEU A 38 -3.10 6.20 4.10
N GLY A 39 -4.34 6.41 3.66
CA GLY A 39 -4.70 7.49 2.74
C GLY A 39 -4.60 8.89 3.35
N ILE A 40 -4.60 9.00 4.69
CA ILE A 40 -4.52 10.28 5.40
C ILE A 40 -3.07 10.54 5.89
N VAL A 41 -2.35 9.49 6.27
CA VAL A 41 -0.98 9.57 6.78
C VAL A 41 -0.03 10.08 5.69
N GLY A 42 0.73 11.12 6.01
CA GLY A 42 1.69 11.73 5.09
C GLY A 42 1.08 12.75 4.13
N GLU A 43 -0.23 13.05 4.23
CA GLU A 43 -0.85 14.10 3.43
C GLU A 43 -0.56 15.51 3.97
N GLY A 44 -0.25 16.42 3.06
CA GLY A 44 -0.13 17.85 3.37
C GLY A 44 0.97 18.17 4.38
N ASN A 45 0.57 18.69 5.54
CA ASN A 45 1.47 19.08 6.63
C ASN A 45 1.62 18.00 7.71
N ASP A 46 1.40 16.74 7.37
CA ASP A 46 1.58 15.66 8.32
C ASP A 46 3.08 15.47 8.66
N THR A 47 3.40 15.42 9.95
CA THR A 47 4.77 15.27 10.46
C THR A 47 4.98 13.93 11.13
N GLU A 48 6.22 13.54 11.37
CA GLU A 48 6.54 12.29 12.08
C GLU A 48 6.01 12.30 13.52
N GLU A 49 5.95 13.47 14.17
CA GLU A 49 5.44 13.60 15.53
C GLU A 49 3.90 13.53 15.60
N ASN A 50 3.21 13.80 14.48
CA ASN A 50 1.75 13.71 14.46
C ASN A 50 1.31 12.25 14.38
N THR A 51 0.88 11.72 15.50
CA THR A 51 0.33 10.34 15.58
C THR A 51 -1.19 10.29 15.58
N ARG A 52 -1.87 11.44 15.72
CA ARG A 52 -3.33 11.51 15.89
C ARG A 52 -4.06 11.76 14.59
N TYR A 53 -4.99 10.87 14.28
CA TYR A 53 -5.84 10.94 13.09
C TYR A 53 -7.32 10.87 13.46
N GLU A 54 -8.14 11.68 12.81
CA GLU A 54 -9.57 11.68 13.02
C GLU A 54 -10.29 11.19 11.75
N ILE A 55 -11.08 10.15 11.88
CA ILE A 55 -11.97 9.65 10.83
C ILE A 55 -13.39 10.15 11.15
N ASN A 56 -13.86 11.13 10.40
CA ASN A 56 -15.25 11.57 10.49
C ASN A 56 -16.14 10.57 9.76
N ILE A 57 -17.17 10.10 10.42
CA ILE A 57 -18.07 9.07 9.86
C ILE A 57 -18.80 9.57 8.63
N SER A 58 -19.19 10.83 8.61
CA SER A 58 -19.83 11.48 7.44
C SER A 58 -18.95 11.45 6.19
N ASP A 59 -17.61 11.50 6.37
CA ASP A 59 -16.68 11.60 5.27
C ASP A 59 -16.37 10.22 4.64
N VAL A 60 -16.56 9.13 5.39
CA VAL A 60 -16.24 7.76 4.94
C VAL A 60 -17.45 6.87 4.70
N LYS A 61 -18.66 7.28 5.11
CA LYS A 61 -19.87 6.44 4.98
C LYS A 61 -20.16 6.01 3.54
N HIS A 62 -19.84 6.88 2.57
CA HIS A 62 -20.05 6.58 1.15
C HIS A 62 -19.15 5.44 0.64
N LEU A 63 -17.95 5.26 1.22
CA LEU A 63 -17.04 4.16 0.86
C LEU A 63 -17.64 2.78 1.17
N TYR A 64 -18.64 2.73 2.05
CA TYR A 64 -19.34 1.52 2.47
C TYR A 64 -20.76 1.43 1.94
N ASN A 65 -21.18 2.35 1.03
CA ASN A 65 -22.55 2.45 0.55
C ASN A 65 -23.59 2.59 1.68
N LEU A 66 -23.22 3.24 2.79
CA LEU A 66 -24.09 3.44 3.93
C LEU A 66 -24.76 4.82 3.85
N GLN A 67 -26.09 4.83 3.85
CA GLN A 67 -26.88 6.05 3.76
C GLN A 67 -26.95 6.78 5.11
N ASP A 68 -27.09 6.02 6.20
CA ASP A 68 -27.23 6.53 7.55
C ASP A 68 -25.91 6.59 8.30
N GLU A 69 -25.62 7.76 8.90
CA GLU A 69 -24.40 8.01 9.69
C GLU A 69 -24.34 7.13 10.95
N SER A 70 -25.50 6.83 11.58
CA SER A 70 -25.55 6.00 12.77
C SER A 70 -25.13 4.56 12.48
N ASN A 71 -25.58 4.02 11.36
CA ASN A 71 -25.19 2.68 10.89
C ASN A 71 -23.70 2.64 10.51
N ALA A 72 -23.20 3.67 9.82
CA ALA A 72 -21.79 3.80 9.50
C ALA A 72 -20.91 3.89 10.75
N TYR A 73 -21.34 4.66 11.77
CA TYR A 73 -20.66 4.75 13.05
C TYR A 73 -20.59 3.40 13.76
N ALA A 74 -21.74 2.71 13.88
CA ALA A 74 -21.79 1.40 14.53
C ALA A 74 -20.94 0.36 13.81
N TYR A 75 -20.92 0.40 12.46
CA TYR A 75 -20.11 -0.48 11.63
C TYR A 75 -18.61 -0.26 11.90
N LEU A 76 -18.14 0.97 11.83
CA LEU A 76 -16.74 1.32 12.05
C LEU A 76 -16.33 1.13 13.51
N GLN A 77 -17.18 1.52 14.47
CA GLN A 77 -16.91 1.30 15.89
C GLN A 77 -16.69 -0.17 16.22
N LYS A 78 -17.52 -1.07 15.65
CA LYS A 78 -17.37 -2.53 15.85
C LYS A 78 -16.05 -3.05 15.30
N ALA A 79 -15.60 -2.52 14.18
CA ALA A 79 -14.30 -2.89 13.60
C ALA A 79 -13.14 -2.36 14.46
N VAL A 80 -13.21 -1.09 14.86
CA VAL A 80 -12.15 -0.43 15.65
C VAL A 80 -12.00 -1.02 17.06
N LYS A 81 -13.09 -1.41 17.71
CA LYS A 81 -13.04 -2.11 19.01
C LYS A 81 -12.20 -3.38 18.98
N LYS A 82 -12.16 -4.06 17.84
CA LYS A 82 -11.35 -5.27 17.67
C LYS A 82 -9.86 -5.00 17.50
N PHE A 83 -9.42 -3.74 17.42
CA PHE A 83 -7.98 -3.41 17.41
C PHE A 83 -7.35 -3.44 18.80
N GLU A 84 -8.14 -3.51 19.87
CA GLU A 84 -7.62 -3.59 21.22
C GLU A 84 -6.69 -4.82 21.35
N GLY A 85 -5.41 -4.57 21.65
CA GLY A 85 -4.38 -5.59 21.74
C GLY A 85 -3.91 -6.17 20.41
N LEU A 86 -4.36 -5.65 19.26
CA LEU A 86 -3.89 -6.10 17.95
C LEU A 86 -2.71 -5.26 17.46
N GLY A 87 -1.83 -5.95 16.76
CA GLY A 87 -0.66 -5.40 16.12
C GLY A 87 -0.14 -6.36 15.05
N PHE A 88 1.07 -6.14 14.65
CA PHE A 88 1.79 -7.01 13.73
C PHE A 88 3.15 -7.40 14.29
N ARG A 89 3.70 -8.48 13.77
CA ARG A 89 5.03 -8.96 14.14
C ARG A 89 5.96 -8.84 12.96
N LEU A 90 7.14 -8.31 13.24
CA LEU A 90 8.28 -8.31 12.33
C LEU A 90 9.35 -9.24 12.90
N LYS A 91 10.02 -9.93 12.01
CA LYS A 91 11.22 -10.70 12.36
C LYS A 91 12.40 -9.71 12.35
N GLU A 92 13.06 -9.54 13.49
CA GLU A 92 14.19 -8.63 13.63
C GLU A 92 15.50 -9.31 13.26
N ASP A 93 15.67 -10.53 13.79
CA ASP A 93 16.81 -11.40 13.50
C ASP A 93 16.41 -12.88 13.58
N GLU A 94 17.40 -13.79 13.52
CA GLU A 94 17.17 -15.22 13.68
C GLU A 94 16.79 -15.54 15.13
N GLY A 95 15.47 -15.58 15.41
CA GLY A 95 14.90 -15.92 16.71
C GLY A 95 14.18 -14.78 17.42
N THR A 96 14.26 -13.54 16.92
CA THR A 96 13.61 -12.39 17.56
C THR A 96 12.41 -11.90 16.73
N ASP A 97 11.22 -12.07 17.27
CA ASP A 97 10.00 -11.47 16.73
C ASP A 97 9.59 -10.26 17.59
N VAL A 98 9.49 -9.07 16.99
CA VAL A 98 9.02 -7.86 17.67
C VAL A 98 7.56 -7.61 17.35
N PHE A 99 6.77 -7.31 18.37
CA PHE A 99 5.36 -6.99 18.25
C PHE A 99 5.14 -5.49 18.29
N TYR A 100 4.49 -4.95 17.27
CA TYR A 100 4.12 -3.55 17.14
C TYR A 100 2.60 -3.41 17.22
N PRO A 101 2.05 -2.77 18.27
CA PRO A 101 0.63 -2.46 18.32
C PRO A 101 0.28 -1.40 17.25
N TRP A 102 -0.89 -1.53 16.60
CA TRP A 102 -1.32 -0.55 15.62
C TRP A 102 -1.54 0.84 16.24
N PHE A 103 -2.20 0.87 17.39
CA PHE A 103 -2.62 2.11 18.03
C PHE A 103 -2.19 2.14 19.50
N SER A 104 -1.69 3.29 19.93
CA SER A 104 -1.43 3.58 21.35
C SER A 104 -2.72 3.99 22.07
N LYS A 105 -3.69 4.58 21.35
CA LYS A 105 -4.99 5.00 21.90
C LYS A 105 -6.06 5.02 20.82
N ILE A 106 -7.26 4.64 21.22
CA ILE A 106 -8.46 4.70 20.40
C ILE A 106 -9.55 5.45 21.16
N LYS A 107 -10.19 6.44 20.53
CA LYS A 107 -11.28 7.22 21.11
C LYS A 107 -12.50 7.20 20.19
N TYR A 108 -13.64 6.90 20.75
CA TYR A 108 -14.94 6.91 20.07
C TYR A 108 -15.73 8.13 20.48
N GLN A 109 -16.20 8.90 19.53
CA GLN A 109 -17.01 10.07 19.79
C GLN A 109 -18.26 10.02 18.91
N LYS A 110 -19.41 9.78 19.55
CA LYS A 110 -20.72 9.84 18.88
C LYS A 110 -21.23 11.27 18.91
N LYS A 111 -21.85 11.71 17.83
CA LYS A 111 -22.56 13.00 17.75
C LYS A 111 -23.60 13.07 18.88
N ARG A 112 -23.68 14.21 19.57
CA ARG A 112 -24.72 14.52 20.58
C ARG A 112 -25.42 15.78 20.13
N GLY A 113 -26.78 15.70 19.98
CA GLY A 113 -27.58 16.81 19.48
C GLY A 113 -27.33 17.16 18.01
N ASP A 114 -27.67 18.37 17.60
CA ASP A 114 -27.50 18.86 16.22
C ASP A 114 -26.07 19.37 15.95
N GLU A 115 -25.30 19.65 16.98
CA GLU A 115 -23.92 20.10 16.87
C GLU A 115 -22.93 18.93 16.96
N GLY A 116 -21.92 18.98 16.11
CA GLY A 116 -20.83 18.00 16.08
C GLY A 116 -21.02 16.87 15.07
N ARG A 117 -19.97 16.06 14.92
CA ARG A 117 -19.92 14.89 14.02
C ARG A 117 -19.49 13.66 14.77
N SER A 118 -20.06 12.52 14.41
CA SER A 118 -19.56 11.24 14.90
C SER A 118 -18.17 10.99 14.29
N LYS A 119 -17.21 10.67 15.16
CA LYS A 119 -15.83 10.41 14.72
C LYS A 119 -15.13 9.34 15.54
N ILE A 120 -14.14 8.75 14.94
CA ILE A 120 -13.17 7.87 15.58
C ILE A 120 -11.83 8.57 15.54
N VAL A 121 -11.17 8.65 16.69
CA VAL A 121 -9.82 9.20 16.82
C VAL A 121 -8.88 8.05 17.10
N LEU A 122 -7.87 7.92 16.25
CA LEU A 122 -6.85 6.88 16.29
C LEU A 122 -5.50 7.57 16.56
N ASP A 123 -4.88 7.26 17.68
CA ASP A 123 -3.52 7.63 17.97
C ASP A 123 -2.63 6.45 17.52
N LEU A 124 -2.01 6.56 16.33
CA LEU A 124 -1.13 5.55 15.76
C LEU A 124 0.09 5.35 16.68
N HIS A 125 0.56 4.12 16.81
CA HIS A 125 1.78 3.88 17.61
C HIS A 125 2.97 4.64 16.99
N PRO A 126 3.79 5.36 17.76
CA PRO A 126 4.85 6.22 17.23
C PRO A 126 5.82 5.47 16.29
N GLU A 127 6.25 4.26 16.67
CA GLU A 127 7.14 3.45 15.83
C GLU A 127 6.48 3.02 14.52
N VAL A 128 5.16 2.70 14.54
CA VAL A 128 4.39 2.39 13.33
C VAL A 128 4.29 3.62 12.44
N LYS A 129 4.07 4.81 13.03
CA LYS A 129 4.09 6.08 12.29
C LYS A 129 5.44 6.30 11.64
N GLN A 130 6.53 6.11 12.37
CA GLN A 130 7.89 6.25 11.85
C GLN A 130 8.15 5.26 10.70
N MET A 131 7.74 4.00 10.84
CA MET A 131 7.85 3.01 9.76
C MET A 131 7.13 3.46 8.48
N ILE A 132 5.93 4.04 8.61
CA ILE A 132 5.17 4.53 7.46
C ILE A 132 5.86 5.71 6.81
N MET A 133 6.33 6.70 7.60
CA MET A 133 6.91 7.93 7.08
C MET A 133 8.33 7.75 6.52
N SER A 134 9.11 6.84 7.09
CA SER A 134 10.49 6.57 6.66
C SER A 134 10.60 5.54 5.54
N ALA A 135 9.53 4.78 5.26
CA ALA A 135 9.58 3.71 4.27
C ALA A 135 9.84 4.26 2.87
N LYS A 136 10.82 3.64 2.19
CA LYS A 136 11.17 3.95 0.79
C LYS A 136 10.47 3.02 -0.20
N GLN A 137 10.11 1.82 0.24
CA GLN A 137 9.49 0.78 -0.58
C GLN A 137 8.13 0.38 -0.02
N GLY A 138 7.22 0.01 -0.91
CA GLY A 138 5.89 -0.40 -0.56
C GLY A 138 4.91 -0.22 -1.72
N ALA A 139 3.66 -0.54 -1.48
CA ALA A 139 2.59 -0.44 -2.46
C ALA A 139 1.88 0.92 -2.40
N TYR A 140 1.74 1.55 -3.56
CA TYR A 140 0.81 2.65 -3.80
C TYR A 140 -0.44 2.10 -4.46
N TYR A 141 -1.60 2.43 -3.91
CA TYR A 141 -2.88 1.98 -4.46
C TYR A 141 -4.00 2.96 -4.12
N ARG A 142 -5.03 2.97 -4.96
CA ARG A 142 -6.27 3.70 -4.67
C ARG A 142 -7.07 2.89 -3.68
N ILE A 143 -7.51 3.53 -2.59
CA ILE A 143 -8.21 2.85 -1.47
C ILE A 143 -9.52 2.17 -1.92
N GLU A 144 -10.13 2.64 -2.99
CA GLU A 144 -11.36 2.05 -3.55
C GLU A 144 -11.19 0.57 -3.93
N TYR A 145 -10.01 0.17 -4.46
CA TYR A 145 -9.79 -1.21 -4.87
C TYR A 145 -9.79 -2.20 -3.71
N PRO A 146 -8.96 -2.04 -2.67
CA PRO A 146 -9.05 -2.95 -1.54
C PRO A 146 -10.37 -2.83 -0.77
N LEU A 147 -11.07 -1.69 -0.78
CA LEU A 147 -12.38 -1.56 -0.15
C LEU A 147 -13.45 -2.43 -0.83
N ASN A 148 -13.33 -2.67 -2.15
CA ASN A 148 -14.20 -3.56 -2.89
C ASN A 148 -13.94 -5.06 -2.62
N LEU A 149 -12.77 -5.42 -2.07
CA LEU A 149 -12.47 -6.80 -1.72
C LEU A 149 -13.17 -7.22 -0.42
N THR A 150 -13.86 -8.35 -0.47
CA THR A 150 -14.72 -8.82 0.64
C THR A 150 -14.00 -9.76 1.61
N LYS A 151 -12.90 -10.40 1.16
CA LYS A 151 -12.18 -11.41 1.95
C LYS A 151 -10.85 -10.87 2.45
N LYS A 152 -10.49 -11.23 3.70
CA LYS A 152 -9.24 -10.76 4.31
C LYS A 152 -7.99 -11.20 3.55
N TYR A 153 -7.99 -12.42 3.01
CA TYR A 153 -6.85 -12.92 2.25
C TYR A 153 -6.72 -12.27 0.88
N SER A 154 -7.85 -11.90 0.23
CA SER A 154 -7.82 -11.14 -1.01
C SER A 154 -7.18 -9.77 -0.81
N LYS A 155 -7.52 -9.06 0.28
CA LYS A 155 -6.87 -7.79 0.61
C LYS A 155 -5.37 -7.96 0.86
N ARG A 156 -5.01 -8.95 1.67
CA ARG A 156 -3.60 -9.23 2.00
C ARG A 156 -2.78 -9.56 0.75
N LEU A 157 -3.33 -10.43 -0.11
CA LEU A 157 -2.66 -10.79 -1.36
C LEU A 157 -2.59 -9.61 -2.32
N TYR A 158 -3.65 -8.79 -2.42
CA TYR A 158 -3.65 -7.58 -3.23
C TYR A 158 -2.49 -6.64 -2.88
N TYR A 159 -2.25 -6.36 -1.59
CA TYR A 159 -1.14 -5.49 -1.19
C TYR A 159 0.23 -6.09 -1.58
N LEU A 160 0.42 -7.40 -1.42
CA LEU A 160 1.65 -8.08 -1.84
C LEU A 160 1.85 -7.99 -3.36
N LEU A 161 0.80 -8.24 -4.14
CA LEU A 161 0.85 -8.16 -5.60
C LEU A 161 1.11 -6.73 -6.07
N LYS A 162 0.49 -5.74 -5.44
CA LYS A 162 0.74 -4.31 -5.73
C LYS A 162 2.17 -3.88 -5.43
N ASP A 163 2.75 -4.36 -4.35
CA ASP A 163 4.16 -4.09 -4.03
C ASP A 163 5.10 -4.67 -5.09
N ARG A 164 4.73 -5.82 -5.67
CA ARG A 164 5.55 -6.55 -6.65
C ARG A 164 5.18 -6.29 -8.10
N GLU A 165 4.16 -5.49 -8.40
CA GLU A 165 3.66 -5.28 -9.78
C GLU A 165 4.70 -4.74 -10.76
N ASN A 166 5.72 -4.04 -10.27
CA ASN A 166 6.83 -3.50 -11.08
C ASN A 166 8.13 -4.31 -10.95
N PHE A 167 8.17 -5.29 -10.06
CA PHE A 167 9.35 -6.10 -9.83
C PHE A 167 9.48 -7.17 -10.91
N ASN A 168 10.63 -7.20 -11.60
CA ASN A 168 10.95 -8.22 -12.63
C ASN A 168 9.79 -8.46 -13.63
N GLY A 169 9.20 -7.37 -14.15
CA GLY A 169 8.07 -7.46 -15.08
C GLY A 169 6.79 -8.05 -14.45
N GLY A 170 6.63 -7.91 -13.13
CA GLY A 170 5.50 -8.43 -12.37
C GLY A 170 5.62 -9.92 -12.01
N THR A 171 6.77 -10.55 -12.27
CA THR A 171 6.97 -11.98 -11.99
C THR A 171 7.84 -12.17 -10.76
N PHE A 172 7.36 -12.93 -9.78
CA PHE A 172 8.12 -13.28 -8.58
C PHE A 172 7.70 -14.64 -8.01
N VAL A 173 8.58 -15.22 -7.22
CA VAL A 173 8.37 -16.50 -6.53
C VAL A 173 8.43 -16.27 -5.03
N ILE A 174 7.56 -16.93 -4.28
CA ILE A 174 7.56 -16.93 -2.82
C ILE A 174 7.38 -18.36 -2.32
N SER A 175 8.12 -18.76 -1.28
CA SER A 175 7.90 -20.08 -0.70
C SER A 175 6.48 -20.20 -0.13
N PHE A 176 5.86 -21.35 -0.29
CA PHE A 176 4.50 -21.58 0.18
C PHE A 176 4.38 -21.44 1.70
N GLN A 177 5.42 -21.81 2.41
CA GLN A 177 5.50 -21.68 3.86
C GLN A 177 5.58 -20.20 4.29
N GLU A 178 6.36 -19.38 3.58
CA GLU A 178 6.44 -17.95 3.87
C GLU A 178 5.11 -17.25 3.57
N LEU A 179 4.49 -17.56 2.44
CA LEU A 179 3.17 -17.05 2.10
C LEU A 179 2.13 -17.41 3.18
N ARG A 180 2.13 -18.64 3.69
CA ARG A 180 1.27 -19.07 4.82
C ARG A 180 1.49 -18.22 6.06
N LYS A 181 2.77 -17.97 6.43
CA LYS A 181 3.15 -17.17 7.61
C LYS A 181 2.70 -15.72 7.45
N MET A 182 2.99 -15.10 6.30
CA MET A 182 2.57 -13.73 6.00
C MET A 182 1.05 -13.58 6.07
N MET A 183 0.31 -14.50 5.45
CA MET A 183 -1.16 -14.48 5.44
C MET A 183 -1.78 -14.86 6.79
N LYS A 184 -0.96 -15.29 7.76
CA LYS A 184 -1.42 -15.75 9.08
C LYS A 184 -2.49 -16.85 8.95
N VAL A 185 -2.23 -17.83 8.06
CA VAL A 185 -3.14 -18.97 7.87
C VAL A 185 -3.03 -19.90 9.07
N PRO A 186 -4.14 -20.41 9.62
CA PRO A 186 -4.11 -21.37 10.71
C PRO A 186 -3.29 -22.62 10.36
N ASP A 187 -2.49 -23.11 11.30
CA ASP A 187 -1.64 -24.30 11.12
C ASP A 187 -2.46 -25.57 10.84
N SER A 188 -3.70 -25.61 11.33
CA SER A 188 -4.64 -26.70 11.09
C SER A 188 -5.12 -26.85 9.65
N TYR A 189 -4.86 -25.84 8.78
CA TYR A 189 -5.28 -25.90 7.38
C TYR A 189 -4.34 -26.80 6.57
N ALA A 190 -4.89 -27.84 5.96
CA ALA A 190 -4.20 -28.63 4.93
C ALA A 190 -3.86 -27.77 3.71
N ASN A 191 -2.80 -28.12 2.97
CA ASN A 191 -2.33 -27.35 1.80
C ASN A 191 -3.42 -27.07 0.76
N GLY A 192 -4.36 -27.98 0.53
CA GLY A 192 -5.49 -27.76 -0.36
C GLY A 192 -6.44 -26.64 0.13
N ASN A 193 -6.70 -26.58 1.44
CA ASN A 193 -7.49 -25.50 2.03
C ASN A 193 -6.75 -24.16 1.96
N VAL A 194 -5.43 -24.19 2.24
CA VAL A 194 -4.59 -23.00 2.13
C VAL A 194 -4.64 -22.48 0.69
N LYS A 195 -4.38 -23.33 -0.31
CA LYS A 195 -4.47 -22.96 -1.72
C LYS A 195 -5.81 -22.29 -2.04
N ARG A 196 -6.91 -22.93 -1.67
CA ARG A 196 -8.26 -22.39 -1.93
C ARG A 196 -8.48 -21.01 -1.30
N GLU A 197 -8.07 -20.83 -0.04
CA GLU A 197 -8.38 -19.61 0.71
C GLU A 197 -7.44 -18.44 0.33
N ILE A 198 -6.15 -18.69 0.03
CA ILE A 198 -5.17 -17.62 -0.21
C ILE A 198 -4.79 -17.43 -1.68
N LEU A 199 -5.17 -18.37 -2.56
CA LEU A 199 -4.89 -18.26 -4.00
C LEU A 199 -6.18 -18.26 -4.83
N ASP A 200 -6.99 -19.35 -4.78
CA ASP A 200 -8.14 -19.50 -5.68
C ASP A 200 -9.21 -18.41 -5.46
N LYS A 201 -9.64 -18.21 -4.22
CA LYS A 201 -10.65 -17.18 -3.90
C LYS A 201 -10.13 -15.75 -4.16
N PRO A 202 -8.89 -15.40 -3.78
CA PRO A 202 -8.32 -14.11 -4.15
C PRO A 202 -8.14 -13.94 -5.66
N TYR A 203 -7.82 -14.99 -6.41
CA TYR A 203 -7.72 -14.93 -7.86
C TYR A 203 -9.02 -14.43 -8.50
N GLU A 204 -10.15 -15.02 -8.12
CA GLU A 204 -11.46 -14.60 -8.62
C GLU A 204 -11.81 -13.17 -8.23
N GLU A 205 -11.50 -12.78 -6.98
CA GLU A 205 -11.93 -11.49 -6.44
C GLU A 205 -11.05 -10.34 -6.91
N ILE A 206 -9.72 -10.52 -6.96
CA ILE A 206 -8.77 -9.47 -7.36
C ILE A 206 -8.89 -9.19 -8.85
N ASN A 207 -8.86 -10.24 -9.69
CA ASN A 207 -8.86 -10.11 -11.15
C ASN A 207 -10.13 -9.44 -11.70
N GLY A 208 -11.23 -9.48 -10.96
CA GLY A 208 -12.50 -8.89 -11.38
C GLY A 208 -12.80 -7.51 -10.82
N ASN A 209 -12.10 -7.07 -9.75
CA ASN A 209 -12.53 -5.92 -8.95
C ASN A 209 -11.42 -4.93 -8.60
N THR A 210 -10.20 -5.09 -9.16
CA THR A 210 -9.08 -4.19 -8.85
C THR A 210 -8.36 -3.70 -10.12
N ASP A 211 -7.35 -2.86 -9.92
CA ASP A 211 -6.47 -2.32 -10.96
C ASP A 211 -5.34 -3.28 -11.40
N ILE A 212 -5.32 -4.49 -10.85
CA ILE A 212 -4.38 -5.53 -11.24
C ILE A 212 -5.11 -6.82 -11.56
N ALA A 213 -4.49 -7.64 -12.41
CA ALA A 213 -4.79 -9.05 -12.55
C ALA A 213 -3.53 -9.86 -12.26
N PHE A 214 -3.69 -11.09 -11.82
CA PHE A 214 -2.56 -11.97 -11.62
C PHE A 214 -2.87 -13.39 -12.07
N GLU A 215 -1.81 -14.09 -12.42
CA GLU A 215 -1.80 -15.54 -12.61
C GLU A 215 -0.86 -16.14 -11.56
N TYR A 216 -1.05 -17.40 -11.21
CA TYR A 216 -0.13 -18.08 -10.33
C TYR A 216 0.11 -19.53 -10.80
N GLN A 217 1.31 -20.03 -10.50
CA GLN A 217 1.71 -21.41 -10.75
C GLN A 217 2.30 -22.00 -9.47
N LEU A 218 1.90 -23.24 -9.16
CA LEU A 218 2.45 -23.96 -8.01
C LEU A 218 3.74 -24.68 -8.43
N ILE A 219 4.76 -24.54 -7.62
CA ILE A 219 6.01 -25.26 -7.74
C ILE A 219 6.00 -26.34 -6.66
N TYR A 220 6.14 -27.60 -7.10
CA TYR A 220 6.09 -28.76 -6.22
C TYR A 220 7.48 -29.25 -5.89
N GLU A 221 7.69 -29.65 -4.64
CA GLU A 221 8.89 -30.31 -4.13
C GLU A 221 8.59 -31.73 -3.69
N LYS A 222 9.61 -32.62 -3.74
CA LYS A 222 9.52 -33.97 -3.17
C LYS A 222 9.99 -33.94 -1.72
N LEU A 223 9.13 -34.39 -0.82
CA LEU A 223 9.49 -34.58 0.58
C LEU A 223 10.39 -35.85 0.73
N PRO A 224 11.15 -35.95 1.84
CA PRO A 224 11.91 -37.15 2.13
C PRO A 224 11.07 -38.45 2.14
N SER A 225 9.77 -38.32 2.40
CA SER A 225 8.79 -39.41 2.31
C SER A 225 8.45 -39.85 0.87
N GLY A 226 8.96 -39.17 -0.15
CA GLY A 226 8.62 -39.40 -1.54
C GLY A 226 7.31 -38.72 -1.98
N GLN A 227 6.55 -38.11 -1.07
CA GLN A 227 5.32 -37.38 -1.40
C GLN A 227 5.64 -36.02 -2.00
N GLN A 228 4.80 -35.57 -2.94
CA GLN A 228 4.87 -34.20 -3.46
C GLN A 228 4.15 -33.24 -2.52
N SER A 229 4.79 -32.09 -2.25
CA SER A 229 4.24 -30.97 -1.49
C SER A 229 4.38 -29.70 -2.29
N ILE A 230 3.58 -28.68 -1.98
CA ILE A 230 3.73 -27.34 -2.56
C ILE A 230 4.91 -26.68 -1.86
N GLY A 231 6.02 -26.44 -2.58
CA GLY A 231 7.21 -25.76 -2.07
C GLY A 231 7.12 -24.26 -2.24
N ALA A 232 6.65 -23.78 -3.41
CA ALA A 232 6.58 -22.36 -3.71
C ALA A 232 5.39 -22.02 -4.62
N VAL A 233 5.13 -20.71 -4.75
CA VAL A 233 4.15 -20.16 -5.68
C VAL A 233 4.85 -19.09 -6.52
N GLN A 234 4.77 -19.23 -7.82
CA GLN A 234 5.15 -18.19 -8.77
C GLN A 234 3.93 -17.36 -9.10
N PHE A 235 4.07 -16.06 -9.00
CA PHE A 235 3.06 -15.09 -9.40
C PHE A 235 3.50 -14.33 -10.64
N LYS A 236 2.52 -13.97 -11.48
CA LYS A 236 2.69 -13.03 -12.59
C LYS A 236 1.59 -12.00 -12.49
N VAL A 237 1.97 -10.77 -12.16
CA VAL A 237 1.06 -9.64 -11.97
C VAL A 237 1.04 -8.78 -13.23
N GLN A 238 -0.14 -8.34 -13.61
CA GLN A 238 -0.35 -7.41 -14.73
C GLN A 238 -1.19 -6.23 -14.24
N LYS A 239 -0.78 -5.01 -14.60
CA LYS A 239 -1.62 -3.84 -14.40
C LYS A 239 -2.78 -3.92 -15.37
N LEU A 240 -3.97 -3.79 -14.85
CA LEU A 240 -5.15 -3.58 -15.68
C LEU A 240 -5.24 -2.09 -16.00
N LYS A 241 -5.49 -1.76 -17.28
CA LYS A 241 -5.92 -0.41 -17.61
C LYS A 241 -7.21 -0.16 -16.83
N PRO A 242 -7.33 0.96 -16.10
CA PRO A 242 -8.58 1.26 -15.43
C PRO A 242 -9.68 1.17 -16.49
N ASN A 243 -10.67 0.31 -16.26
CA ASN A 243 -11.88 0.35 -17.07
C ASN A 243 -12.31 1.80 -17.04
N LYS A 244 -12.41 2.43 -18.21
CA LYS A 244 -12.91 3.78 -18.37
C LYS A 244 -14.35 3.86 -17.83
N THR A 245 -14.49 3.87 -16.52
CA THR A 245 -15.53 4.69 -15.94
C THR A 245 -14.96 6.08 -16.14
N VAL A 246 -15.40 6.70 -17.21
CA VAL A 246 -15.09 8.09 -17.54
C VAL A 246 -15.55 8.90 -16.34
N VAL A 247 -14.64 9.12 -15.39
CA VAL A 247 -14.71 10.30 -14.56
C VAL A 247 -14.23 11.37 -15.55
N GLU A 248 -15.16 11.97 -16.25
CA GLU A 248 -14.93 13.21 -16.94
C GLU A 248 -14.44 14.19 -15.87
N TYR A 249 -13.12 14.35 -15.78
CA TYR A 249 -12.56 15.52 -15.15
C TYR A 249 -13.03 16.66 -16.04
N GLU A 250 -13.94 17.51 -15.50
CA GLU A 250 -14.31 18.76 -16.12
C GLU A 250 -13.02 19.50 -16.48
N THR A 251 -12.66 19.41 -17.73
CA THR A 251 -11.65 20.25 -18.37
C THR A 251 -12.15 21.66 -18.22
N ILE A 252 -11.50 22.45 -17.36
CA ILE A 252 -11.74 23.88 -17.31
C ILE A 252 -11.33 24.43 -18.67
N GLU A 253 -12.31 24.67 -19.50
CA GLU A 253 -12.12 25.33 -20.80
C GLU A 253 -11.47 26.71 -20.57
N LYS A 254 -10.20 26.81 -20.91
CA LYS A 254 -9.63 28.06 -21.39
C LYS A 254 -9.25 27.82 -22.84
N ASN A 255 -10.05 28.40 -23.73
CA ASN A 255 -9.86 28.47 -25.19
C ASN A 255 -10.17 27.19 -26.01
N GLY A 256 -11.29 26.50 -25.78
CA GLY A 256 -11.92 25.70 -26.84
C GLY A 256 -11.15 24.46 -27.38
N GLU A 257 -10.02 24.06 -26.79
CA GLU A 257 -9.29 22.86 -27.18
C GLU A 257 -9.35 21.82 -26.08
N THR A 258 -9.94 20.68 -26.40
CA THR A 258 -9.95 19.50 -25.49
C THR A 258 -8.56 18.87 -25.47
N ILE A 259 -7.80 19.10 -24.39
CA ILE A 259 -6.48 18.52 -24.24
C ILE A 259 -6.66 17.12 -23.60
N THR A 260 -6.50 16.07 -24.39
CA THR A 260 -6.48 14.69 -23.90
C THR A 260 -5.08 14.33 -23.41
N ALA A 261 -5.00 13.70 -22.23
CA ALA A 261 -3.75 13.18 -21.69
C ALA A 261 -3.32 11.91 -22.45
N THR A 262 -2.01 11.75 -22.67
CA THR A 262 -1.45 10.49 -23.14
C THR A 262 -1.44 9.45 -22.00
N GLU A 263 -1.21 8.18 -22.32
CA GLU A 263 -1.16 7.08 -21.32
C GLU A 263 -0.07 7.35 -20.25
N GLU A 264 1.10 7.83 -20.66
CA GLU A 264 2.20 8.18 -19.74
C GLU A 264 1.87 9.42 -18.89
N GLU A 265 1.17 10.41 -19.45
CA GLU A 265 0.71 11.59 -18.72
C GLU A 265 -0.36 11.19 -17.70
N GLN A 266 -1.26 10.27 -18.06
CA GLN A 266 -2.31 9.79 -17.17
C GLN A 266 -1.74 9.04 -15.96
N GLU A 267 -0.70 8.23 -16.14
CA GLU A 267 -0.01 7.57 -15.03
C GLU A 267 0.56 8.58 -14.01
N ILE A 268 1.11 9.69 -14.50
CA ILE A 268 1.62 10.76 -13.64
C ILE A 268 0.46 11.46 -12.90
N ILE A 269 -0.65 11.73 -13.59
CA ILE A 269 -1.83 12.36 -13.01
C ILE A 269 -2.41 11.47 -11.89
N ASP A 270 -2.51 10.17 -12.14
CA ASP A 270 -3.06 9.19 -11.19
C ASP A 270 -2.22 9.08 -9.90
N VAL A 271 -0.91 9.20 -10.02
CA VAL A 271 0.00 9.14 -8.86
C VAL A 271 0.14 10.50 -8.16
N PHE A 272 0.23 11.58 -8.93
CA PHE A 272 0.64 12.88 -8.41
C PHE A 272 -0.50 13.90 -8.27
N SER A 273 -1.69 13.55 -8.77
CA SER A 273 -2.90 14.40 -8.71
C SER A 273 -2.67 15.80 -9.28
N CYS A 274 -1.97 15.90 -10.40
CA CYS A 274 -1.68 17.15 -11.10
C CYS A 274 -2.55 17.32 -12.37
N SER A 275 -2.53 18.50 -12.97
CA SER A 275 -3.22 18.75 -14.25
C SER A 275 -2.51 18.08 -15.43
N VAL A 276 -3.22 17.88 -16.55
CA VAL A 276 -2.65 17.32 -17.79
C VAL A 276 -1.43 18.12 -18.25
N LYS A 277 -1.48 19.45 -18.15
CA LYS A 277 -0.37 20.32 -18.51
C LYS A 277 0.85 20.08 -17.62
N GLU A 278 0.65 19.99 -16.32
CA GLU A 278 1.74 19.71 -15.35
C GLU A 278 2.32 18.32 -15.54
N ALA A 279 1.49 17.29 -15.78
CA ALA A 279 1.96 15.94 -16.09
C ALA A 279 2.82 15.92 -17.36
N ARG A 280 2.40 16.67 -18.40
CA ARG A 280 3.14 16.83 -19.65
C ARG A 280 4.49 17.49 -19.42
N ASP A 281 4.55 18.55 -18.63
CA ASP A 281 5.78 19.27 -18.30
C ASP A 281 6.74 18.38 -17.48
N ILE A 282 6.21 17.60 -16.55
CA ILE A 282 6.98 16.61 -15.76
C ILE A 282 7.57 15.55 -16.69
N LEU A 283 6.74 14.94 -17.53
CA LEU A 283 7.17 13.87 -18.45
C LEU A 283 8.23 14.37 -19.45
N LYS A 284 7.99 15.54 -20.03
CA LYS A 284 8.94 16.20 -20.94
C LYS A 284 10.28 16.47 -20.25
N THR A 285 10.24 16.96 -19.00
CA THR A 285 11.45 17.25 -18.22
C THR A 285 12.19 15.97 -17.85
N ALA A 286 11.48 14.91 -17.49
CA ALA A 286 12.08 13.61 -17.20
C ALA A 286 12.82 13.04 -18.45
N LYS A 287 12.15 13.02 -19.60
CA LYS A 287 12.74 12.58 -20.88
C LYS A 287 13.95 13.42 -21.30
N ALA A 288 13.87 14.74 -21.14
CA ALA A 288 14.98 15.66 -21.46
C ALA A 288 16.22 15.45 -20.58
N ASN A 289 16.06 14.91 -19.37
CA ASN A 289 17.14 14.63 -18.43
C ASN A 289 17.46 13.14 -18.31
N ASN A 290 17.08 12.34 -19.29
CA ASN A 290 17.35 10.89 -19.38
C ASN A 290 16.94 10.10 -18.12
N ARG A 291 15.85 10.50 -17.47
CA ARG A 291 15.31 9.80 -16.30
C ARG A 291 14.52 8.58 -16.77
N THR A 292 14.79 7.43 -16.16
CA THR A 292 13.96 6.24 -16.39
C THR A 292 12.57 6.42 -15.77
N ARG A 293 11.62 5.59 -16.18
CA ARG A 293 10.27 5.59 -15.62
C ARG A 293 10.30 5.35 -14.10
N GLU A 294 11.12 4.40 -13.65
CA GLU A 294 11.28 4.06 -12.24
C GLU A 294 11.79 5.27 -11.44
N GLN A 295 12.83 5.95 -11.95
CA GLN A 295 13.37 7.16 -11.33
C GLN A 295 12.35 8.30 -11.27
N LEU A 296 11.54 8.47 -12.32
CA LEU A 296 10.47 9.47 -12.33
C LEU A 296 9.46 9.19 -11.21
N PHE A 297 8.97 7.95 -11.12
CA PHE A 297 7.96 7.59 -10.12
C PHE A 297 8.52 7.60 -8.69
N GLU A 298 9.81 7.31 -8.50
CA GLU A 298 10.50 7.49 -7.22
C GLU A 298 10.51 8.96 -6.79
N ILE A 299 10.83 9.89 -7.72
CA ILE A 299 10.84 11.33 -7.46
C ILE A 299 9.43 11.85 -7.15
N LEU A 300 8.40 11.43 -7.90
CA LEU A 300 7.01 11.80 -7.66
C LEU A 300 6.57 11.36 -6.25
N THR A 301 6.85 10.12 -5.93
CA THR A 301 6.56 9.49 -4.65
C THR A 301 7.26 10.20 -3.49
N TYR A 302 8.56 10.47 -3.64
CA TYR A 302 9.33 11.23 -2.66
C TYR A 302 8.74 12.62 -2.42
N THR A 303 8.37 13.32 -3.50
CA THR A 303 7.81 14.66 -3.41
C THR A 303 6.45 14.69 -2.72
N LEU A 304 5.63 13.67 -2.90
CA LEU A 304 4.33 13.57 -2.20
C LEU A 304 4.48 13.58 -0.67
N ARG A 305 5.60 13.05 -0.17
CA ARG A 305 5.92 13.00 1.27
C ARG A 305 6.54 14.27 1.81
N LYS A 306 6.91 15.24 0.94
CA LYS A 306 7.54 16.48 1.37
C LYS A 306 6.54 17.60 1.58
N GLN A 307 6.80 18.42 2.59
CA GLN A 307 6.07 19.65 2.85
C GLN A 307 6.62 20.76 1.93
N VAL A 308 6.07 20.82 0.72
CA VAL A 308 6.43 21.87 -0.24
C VAL A 308 5.15 22.50 -0.78
N ASP A 309 5.12 23.83 -0.85
CA ASP A 309 3.95 24.57 -1.34
C ASP A 309 3.68 24.33 -2.81
N ASN A 310 4.74 24.18 -3.61
CA ASN A 310 4.67 23.88 -5.04
C ASN A 310 5.32 22.53 -5.34
N LYS A 311 4.55 21.46 -5.21
CA LYS A 311 5.02 20.08 -5.45
C LYS A 311 5.49 19.86 -6.89
N VAL A 312 4.78 20.43 -7.88
CA VAL A 312 5.14 20.30 -9.30
C VAL A 312 6.46 21.00 -9.59
N GLY A 313 6.63 22.22 -9.12
CA GLY A 313 7.89 22.96 -9.24
C GLY A 313 9.07 22.23 -8.58
N TYR A 314 8.83 21.58 -7.45
CA TYR A 314 9.82 20.79 -6.75
C TYR A 314 10.25 19.55 -7.55
N VAL A 315 9.29 18.79 -8.11
CA VAL A 315 9.57 17.66 -9.01
C VAL A 315 10.40 18.10 -10.21
N LEU A 316 10.00 19.19 -10.87
CA LEU A 316 10.72 19.72 -12.03
C LEU A 316 12.17 20.12 -11.69
N THR A 317 12.38 20.62 -10.49
CA THR A 317 13.72 20.99 -9.99
C THR A 317 14.58 19.74 -9.75
N ILE A 318 14.05 18.71 -9.12
CA ILE A 318 14.77 17.43 -8.92
C ILE A 318 15.08 16.75 -10.24
N LEU A 319 14.14 16.73 -11.17
CA LEU A 319 14.35 16.13 -12.49
C LEU A 319 15.50 16.79 -13.26
N LYS A 320 15.66 18.13 -13.13
CA LYS A 320 16.71 18.91 -13.79
C LYS A 320 18.06 18.77 -13.10
N ASN A 321 18.08 18.89 -11.78
CA ASN A 321 19.33 19.06 -11.02
C ASN A 321 19.85 17.76 -10.39
N GLY A 322 19.07 16.68 -10.48
CA GLY A 322 19.33 15.45 -9.75
C GLY A 322 18.86 15.54 -8.30
N TYR A 323 18.74 14.39 -7.68
CA TYR A 323 18.39 14.21 -6.28
C TYR A 323 19.67 14.28 -5.45
N ASN A 324 19.87 15.36 -4.73
CA ASN A 324 20.86 15.41 -3.66
C ASN A 324 20.17 14.91 -2.39
N GLU A 325 20.45 13.69 -1.96
CA GLU A 325 20.16 13.31 -0.59
C GLU A 325 20.75 14.35 0.34
N PRO A 326 20.00 14.92 1.29
CA PRO A 326 20.60 15.78 2.28
C PRO A 326 21.67 14.96 3.00
N THR A 327 22.93 15.42 2.89
CA THR A 327 24.09 14.87 3.58
C THR A 327 23.71 14.71 5.04
N ARG A 328 23.70 13.49 5.56
CA ARG A 328 23.51 13.23 6.99
C ARG A 328 24.50 14.09 7.74
N LEU A 329 24.00 15.05 8.50
CA LEU A 329 24.82 15.73 9.51
C LEU A 329 25.31 14.64 10.47
N SER A 330 26.61 14.42 10.48
CA SER A 330 27.30 13.52 11.39
C SER A 330 27.09 14.03 12.83
N GLY A 331 26.25 13.34 13.58
CA GLY A 331 25.97 13.66 14.96
C GLY A 331 25.32 12.51 15.67
N LYS A 332 26.17 11.68 16.30
CA LYS A 332 25.87 10.63 17.29
C LYS A 332 25.05 9.42 16.80
N GLU A 333 25.73 8.28 16.86
CA GLU A 333 25.19 6.94 16.76
C GLU A 333 23.91 6.79 17.59
N SER A 334 22.78 6.81 16.93
CA SER A 334 21.57 6.16 17.39
C SER A 334 21.37 4.98 16.46
N ASN A 335 21.19 3.79 17.01
CA ASN A 335 20.96 2.54 16.34
C ASN A 335 19.93 2.70 15.21
N SER A 336 20.42 3.07 14.03
CA SER A 336 19.59 3.12 12.85
C SER A 336 19.44 1.69 12.34
N TRP A 337 18.24 1.19 12.36
CA TRP A 337 17.82 0.00 11.67
C TRP A 337 18.24 0.06 10.21
N ASN A 338 19.30 -0.65 9.88
CA ASN A 338 19.75 -0.76 8.51
C ASN A 338 18.83 -1.75 7.80
N ASN A 339 17.86 -1.24 7.05
CA ASN A 339 17.08 -2.01 6.07
C ASN A 339 17.94 -2.70 5.00
N LYS A 340 19.27 -2.55 5.06
CA LYS A 340 20.20 -3.24 4.17
C LYS A 340 20.12 -4.76 4.31
N ASP A 341 19.91 -5.30 5.51
CA ASP A 341 19.98 -6.73 5.72
C ASP A 341 18.73 -7.47 5.23
N LEU A 342 17.55 -6.84 5.30
CA LEU A 342 16.32 -7.40 4.71
C LEU A 342 16.31 -7.31 3.17
N ASN A 343 16.77 -6.19 2.62
CA ASN A 343 16.91 -6.06 1.16
C ASN A 343 18.05 -6.92 0.61
N THR A 344 19.11 -7.15 1.39
CA THR A 344 20.25 -7.98 0.98
C THR A 344 19.88 -9.46 0.94
N ALA A 345 19.02 -9.93 1.86
CA ALA A 345 18.55 -11.31 1.84
C ALA A 345 17.68 -11.64 0.61
N TYR A 346 16.94 -10.67 0.08
CA TYR A 346 16.07 -10.88 -1.09
C TYR A 346 16.68 -10.37 -2.42
N SER A 347 17.55 -9.35 -2.40
CA SER A 347 18.22 -8.85 -3.60
C SER A 347 19.51 -9.61 -3.94
N GLN A 348 20.09 -10.36 -2.99
CA GLN A 348 21.24 -11.24 -3.18
C GLN A 348 20.84 -12.71 -3.32
N MET A 349 19.56 -13.07 -3.23
CA MET A 349 19.14 -14.37 -3.73
C MET A 349 19.35 -14.37 -5.25
N ASP A 350 20.47 -14.96 -5.63
CA ASP A 350 20.68 -15.37 -7.01
C ASP A 350 19.63 -16.44 -7.30
N PHE A 351 18.55 -16.02 -7.97
CA PHE A 351 17.44 -16.89 -8.32
C PHE A 351 17.89 -18.11 -9.12
N ALA A 352 19.01 -18.00 -9.86
CA ALA A 352 19.64 -19.13 -10.55
C ALA A 352 20.22 -20.16 -9.55
N GLN A 353 20.79 -19.71 -8.42
CA GLN A 353 21.27 -20.62 -7.37
C GLN A 353 20.10 -21.25 -6.58
N PHE A 354 19.05 -20.49 -6.33
CA PHE A 354 17.85 -21.00 -5.65
C PHE A 354 17.09 -22.00 -6.55
N GLU A 355 16.98 -21.70 -7.84
CA GLU A 355 16.41 -22.61 -8.85
C GLU A 355 17.25 -23.90 -8.99
N GLN A 356 18.58 -23.78 -9.01
CA GLN A 356 19.48 -24.95 -9.02
C GLN A 356 19.40 -25.75 -7.71
N GLN A 357 19.22 -25.11 -6.57
CA GLN A 357 19.10 -25.78 -5.27
C GLN A 357 17.77 -26.53 -5.11
N ILE A 358 16.69 -26.03 -5.75
CA ILE A 358 15.39 -26.71 -5.80
C ILE A 358 15.40 -27.86 -6.83
N LEU A 359 16.15 -27.71 -7.93
CA LEU A 359 16.20 -28.73 -8.98
C LEU A 359 17.27 -29.81 -8.73
N SER A 360 18.20 -29.59 -7.79
CA SER A 360 19.28 -30.53 -7.47
C SER A 360 19.05 -31.38 -6.20
N ASN A 361 17.93 -31.19 -5.53
CA ASN A 361 17.42 -32.02 -4.43
C ASN A 361 16.08 -32.64 -4.85
#